data_9fa55894cc67b39ee6eb3bf12fd5f0b3
#
_entry.id   9fa55894cc67b39ee6eb3bf12fd5f0b3
#
_cell.length_a   1.000
_cell.length_b   1.000
_cell.length_c   1.000
_cell.angle_alpha   90.00
_cell.angle_beta   90.00
_cell.angle_gamma   90.00
#
_symmetry.space_group_name_H-M   'P 1'
#
loop_
_entity.id
_entity.type
_entity.pdbx_description
1 polymer ?
#
loop_
_entity_poly.entity_id
_entity_poly.type
_entity_poly.pdbx_seq_one_letter_code
_entity_poly.pdbx_strand_id
1 'polypeptide(L)'
;IMLNFARKVGSVKRFIYSSSSSVVGNGSGPESPYALQKYTAEVECTLYSKLYDLDTVALRYFNVYSPDQKVDGAYATAVANWMKFIREGEDPYITGDGEQRRDMVNVADVVSANIFAMNYPESLNGQVFDVGTGENISLNELKDIVEELQPHVNFEYKPERPGDVQLTRANTEPLKKIGWRANISIRDGMVECFKDLVKDV
;
A
#
# COMPACT_ATOMS: atom_id res chain seq x y z
N ILE A 1 18.89 9.72 -10.56
CA ILE A 1 20.02 10.15 -9.70
C ILE A 1 20.44 9.01 -8.76
N MET A 2 19.53 8.45 -7.93
CA MET A 2 19.88 7.43 -6.92
C MET A 2 20.44 6.14 -7.49
N LEU A 3 19.86 5.59 -8.54
CA LEU A 3 20.37 4.39 -9.23
C LEU A 3 21.79 4.59 -9.76
N ASN A 4 22.08 5.76 -10.37
CA ASN A 4 23.41 6.07 -10.83
C ASN A 4 24.43 6.23 -9.69
N PHE A 5 23.98 6.78 -8.57
CA PHE A 5 24.81 6.84 -7.35
C PHE A 5 25.09 5.43 -6.81
N ALA A 6 24.06 4.61 -6.63
CA ALA A 6 24.19 3.23 -6.14
C ALA A 6 25.18 2.42 -7.01
N ARG A 7 25.07 2.53 -8.34
CA ARG A 7 25.99 1.90 -9.28
C ARG A 7 27.46 2.37 -9.10
N LYS A 8 27.65 3.70 -8.94
CA LYS A 8 29.00 4.28 -8.87
C LYS A 8 29.71 3.99 -7.55
N VAL A 9 28.96 3.91 -6.45
CA VAL A 9 29.52 3.60 -5.13
C VAL A 9 30.09 2.19 -5.06
N GLY A 10 29.54 1.24 -5.81
CA GLY A 10 30.03 -0.15 -5.92
C GLY A 10 29.87 -1.02 -4.68
N SER A 11 29.49 -0.45 -3.52
CA SER A 11 29.26 -1.18 -2.28
C SER A 11 27.78 -1.51 -2.03
N VAL A 12 26.86 -0.98 -2.86
CA VAL A 12 25.44 -1.26 -2.77
C VAL A 12 25.18 -2.66 -3.31
N LYS A 13 24.77 -3.58 -2.44
CA LYS A 13 24.47 -4.96 -2.82
C LYS A 13 23.13 -5.09 -3.54
N ARG A 14 22.13 -4.30 -3.12
CA ARG A 14 20.78 -4.30 -3.71
C ARG A 14 20.15 -2.94 -3.57
N PHE A 15 19.47 -2.50 -4.60
CA PHE A 15 18.66 -1.28 -4.61
C PHE A 15 17.18 -1.68 -4.59
N ILE A 16 16.47 -1.34 -3.51
CA ILE A 16 15.04 -1.61 -3.35
C ILE A 16 14.28 -0.33 -3.65
N TYR A 17 13.35 -0.40 -4.60
CA TYR A 17 12.51 0.73 -4.98
C TYR A 17 11.08 0.57 -4.43
N SER A 18 10.62 1.55 -3.66
CA SER A 18 9.25 1.63 -3.18
C SER A 18 8.34 2.13 -4.30
N SER A 19 7.67 1.21 -4.99
CA SER A 19 6.69 1.52 -6.01
C SER A 19 5.27 1.53 -5.44
N SER A 20 4.25 1.52 -6.29
CA SER A 20 2.84 1.67 -5.90
C SER A 20 1.94 0.84 -6.80
N SER A 21 0.86 0.32 -6.25
CA SER A 21 -0.23 -0.32 -7.02
C SER A 21 -0.86 0.61 -8.07
N SER A 22 -0.73 1.92 -7.90
CA SER A 22 -1.23 2.91 -8.88
C SER A 22 -0.64 2.75 -10.29
N VAL A 23 0.51 2.07 -10.43
CA VAL A 23 1.11 1.80 -11.74
C VAL A 23 0.28 0.83 -12.58
N VAL A 24 -0.59 0.05 -11.97
CA VAL A 24 -1.48 -0.89 -12.64
C VAL A 24 -2.75 -0.19 -13.18
N GLY A 25 -3.17 0.90 -12.54
CA GLY A 25 -4.42 1.58 -12.83
C GLY A 25 -5.61 0.63 -12.76
N ASN A 26 -6.57 0.80 -13.65
CA ASN A 26 -7.70 -0.13 -13.84
C ASN A 26 -7.33 -1.29 -14.80
N GLY A 27 -6.06 -1.69 -14.89
CA GLY A 27 -5.55 -2.71 -15.80
C GLY A 27 -5.00 -2.16 -17.12
N SER A 28 -5.11 -0.86 -17.36
CA SER A 28 -4.61 -0.16 -18.57
C SER A 28 -3.23 0.51 -18.39
N GLY A 29 -2.67 0.44 -17.19
CA GLY A 29 -1.40 1.08 -16.83
C GLY A 29 -1.59 2.39 -16.07
N PRO A 30 -0.55 3.23 -15.98
CA PRO A 30 -0.58 4.44 -15.17
C PRO A 30 -1.61 5.48 -15.64
N GLU A 31 -2.53 5.86 -14.76
CA GLU A 31 -3.61 6.82 -15.03
C GLU A 31 -3.39 8.19 -14.38
N SER A 32 -2.21 8.43 -13.79
CA SER A 32 -1.86 9.73 -13.17
C SER A 32 -0.37 10.04 -13.34
N PRO A 33 0.03 11.32 -13.24
CA PRO A 33 1.45 11.69 -13.24
C PRO A 33 2.27 10.96 -12.15
N TYR A 34 1.69 10.77 -10.98
CA TYR A 34 2.32 9.99 -9.90
C TYR A 34 2.55 8.53 -10.31
N ALA A 35 1.51 7.88 -10.84
CA ALA A 35 1.60 6.48 -11.30
C ALA A 35 2.64 6.34 -12.43
N LEU A 36 2.67 7.28 -13.37
CA LEU A 36 3.65 7.29 -14.46
C LEU A 36 5.09 7.42 -13.94
N GLN A 37 5.33 8.31 -12.96
CA GLN A 37 6.66 8.46 -12.34
C GLN A 37 7.08 7.17 -11.63
N LYS A 38 6.17 6.51 -10.90
CA LYS A 38 6.45 5.23 -10.26
C LYS A 38 6.77 4.15 -11.29
N TYR A 39 5.98 4.04 -12.34
CA TYR A 39 6.22 3.08 -13.43
C TYR A 39 7.56 3.33 -14.15
N THR A 40 7.88 4.57 -14.46
CA THR A 40 9.16 4.93 -15.11
C THR A 40 10.35 4.47 -14.25
N ALA A 41 10.28 4.66 -12.94
CA ALA A 41 11.33 4.23 -12.03
C ALA A 41 11.45 2.70 -11.91
N GLU A 42 10.35 1.94 -12.02
CA GLU A 42 10.40 0.47 -12.13
C GLU A 42 11.17 0.04 -13.38
N VAL A 43 10.86 0.66 -14.53
CA VAL A 43 11.57 0.40 -15.80
C VAL A 43 13.05 0.74 -15.66
N GLU A 44 13.40 1.87 -15.04
CA GLU A 44 14.78 2.24 -14.76
C GLU A 44 15.48 1.20 -13.88
N CYS A 45 14.85 0.72 -12.79
CA CYS A 45 15.41 -0.34 -11.95
C CYS A 45 15.74 -1.58 -12.77
N THR A 46 14.79 -2.05 -13.60
CA THR A 46 14.99 -3.20 -14.48
C THR A 46 16.15 -2.98 -15.47
N LEU A 47 16.25 -1.79 -16.07
CA LEU A 47 17.33 -1.46 -16.99
C LEU A 47 18.70 -1.40 -16.30
N TYR A 48 18.77 -0.83 -15.10
CA TYR A 48 20.03 -0.78 -14.35
C TYR A 48 20.52 -2.16 -13.96
N SER A 49 19.60 -3.08 -13.61
CA SER A 49 19.97 -4.47 -13.36
C SER A 49 20.53 -5.15 -14.62
N LYS A 50 19.85 -5.00 -15.75
CA LYS A 50 20.26 -5.62 -17.03
C LYS A 50 21.55 -5.07 -17.62
N LEU A 51 21.76 -3.75 -17.53
CA LEU A 51 22.84 -3.06 -18.24
C LEU A 51 24.09 -2.84 -17.38
N TYR A 52 23.95 -2.80 -16.07
CA TYR A 52 25.01 -2.38 -15.16
C TYR A 52 25.28 -3.34 -14.02
N ASP A 53 24.66 -4.53 -14.04
CA ASP A 53 24.82 -5.56 -13.00
C ASP A 53 24.52 -5.05 -11.57
N LEU A 54 23.68 -4.03 -11.46
CA LEU A 54 23.18 -3.55 -10.18
C LEU A 54 21.94 -4.34 -9.81
N ASP A 55 22.01 -5.19 -8.78
CA ASP A 55 20.83 -5.90 -8.32
C ASP A 55 19.77 -4.93 -7.81
N THR A 56 18.62 -4.91 -8.48
CA THR A 56 17.50 -4.04 -8.13
C THR A 56 16.21 -4.84 -7.98
N VAL A 57 15.28 -4.32 -7.20
CA VAL A 57 13.91 -4.84 -7.07
C VAL A 57 12.96 -3.67 -6.83
N ALA A 58 11.77 -3.72 -7.43
CA ALA A 58 10.69 -2.80 -7.13
C ALA A 58 9.57 -3.51 -6.37
N LEU A 59 9.11 -2.91 -5.27
CA LEU A 59 8.02 -3.40 -4.44
C LEU A 59 6.83 -2.45 -4.61
N ARG A 60 5.75 -2.93 -5.25
CA ARG A 60 4.50 -2.19 -5.43
C ARG A 60 3.64 -2.33 -4.19
N TYR A 61 3.58 -1.30 -3.35
CA TYR A 61 2.72 -1.32 -2.17
C TYR A 61 1.28 -1.08 -2.57
N PHE A 62 0.41 -1.96 -2.10
CA PHE A 62 -1.04 -1.80 -2.16
C PHE A 62 -1.49 -1.00 -0.92
N ASN A 63 -2.68 -0.52 -0.87
CA ASN A 63 -3.26 0.39 0.12
C ASN A 63 -2.72 0.20 1.56
N VAL A 64 -1.56 0.80 1.85
CA VAL A 64 -0.88 0.66 3.15
C VAL A 64 -1.65 1.41 4.22
N TYR A 65 -1.83 0.77 5.37
CA TYR A 65 -2.43 1.38 6.55
C TYR A 65 -1.56 1.14 7.80
N SER A 66 -1.72 2.02 8.80
CA SER A 66 -0.97 1.98 10.07
C SER A 66 -1.75 2.75 11.14
N PRO A 67 -1.66 2.38 12.43
CA PRO A 67 -2.19 3.17 13.53
C PRO A 67 -1.56 4.56 13.65
N ASP A 68 -0.29 4.71 13.26
CA ASP A 68 0.47 5.96 13.31
C ASP A 68 0.46 6.72 11.97
N GLN A 69 -0.44 6.38 11.06
CA GLN A 69 -0.48 7.00 9.75
C GLN A 69 -0.81 8.49 9.84
N LYS A 70 0.03 9.33 9.18
CA LYS A 70 -0.26 10.76 9.05
C LYS A 70 -1.50 10.98 8.18
N VAL A 71 -2.39 11.83 8.67
CA VAL A 71 -3.69 12.10 8.05
C VAL A 71 -3.70 13.34 7.15
N ASP A 72 -2.62 14.11 7.14
CA ASP A 72 -2.54 15.36 6.38
C ASP A 72 -2.04 15.10 4.96
N GLY A 73 -2.87 15.40 3.96
CA GLY A 73 -2.49 15.35 2.55
C GLY A 73 -3.56 14.79 1.61
N ALA A 74 -3.41 15.10 0.33
CA ALA A 74 -4.35 14.71 -0.73
C ALA A 74 -4.42 13.17 -0.99
N TYR A 75 -3.56 12.40 -0.36
CA TYR A 75 -3.42 10.94 -0.55
C TYR A 75 -3.73 10.14 0.72
N ALA A 76 -4.42 10.74 1.70
CA ALA A 76 -4.83 10.02 2.89
C ALA A 76 -5.78 8.86 2.52
N THR A 77 -5.48 7.65 3.03
CA THR A 77 -6.33 6.47 2.82
C THR A 77 -7.66 6.61 3.57
N ALA A 78 -8.66 5.78 3.24
CA ALA A 78 -9.92 5.75 3.96
C ALA A 78 -9.68 5.52 5.47
N VAL A 79 -8.86 4.54 5.83
CA VAL A 79 -8.50 4.24 7.23
C VAL A 79 -7.92 5.45 7.95
N ALA A 80 -6.96 6.15 7.33
CA ALA A 80 -6.37 7.35 7.91
C ALA A 80 -7.39 8.45 8.16
N ASN A 81 -8.26 8.72 7.17
CA ASN A 81 -9.31 9.72 7.30
C ASN A 81 -10.31 9.35 8.40
N TRP A 82 -10.76 8.08 8.45
CA TRP A 82 -11.69 7.63 9.47
C TRP A 82 -11.09 7.74 10.88
N MET A 83 -9.83 7.34 11.06
CA MET A 83 -9.12 7.53 12.33
C MET A 83 -9.07 9.00 12.75
N LYS A 84 -8.84 9.92 11.81
CA LYS A 84 -8.83 11.37 12.08
C LYS A 84 -10.20 11.84 12.56
N PHE A 85 -11.26 11.58 11.79
CA PHE A 85 -12.63 12.00 12.14
C PHE A 85 -13.02 11.48 13.51
N ILE A 86 -12.78 10.21 13.79
CA ILE A 86 -13.11 9.60 15.09
C ILE A 86 -12.34 10.26 16.25
N ARG A 87 -11.03 10.55 16.09
CA ARG A 87 -10.24 11.29 17.09
C ARG A 87 -10.80 12.69 17.35
N GLU A 88 -11.20 13.38 16.29
CA GLU A 88 -11.81 14.73 16.36
C GLU A 88 -13.27 14.69 16.89
N GLY A 89 -13.83 13.50 17.09
CA GLY A 89 -15.21 13.32 17.52
C GLY A 89 -16.25 13.61 16.47
N GLU A 90 -15.84 13.52 15.21
CA GLU A 90 -16.66 13.68 14.03
C GLU A 90 -16.99 12.32 13.41
N ASP A 91 -18.12 12.25 12.71
CA ASP A 91 -18.51 11.04 11.99
C ASP A 91 -17.71 10.91 10.68
N PRO A 92 -17.08 9.74 10.45
CA PRO A 92 -16.38 9.48 9.20
C PRO A 92 -17.35 9.28 8.03
N TYR A 93 -16.82 9.33 6.81
CA TYR A 93 -17.65 9.15 5.64
C TYR A 93 -17.03 8.20 4.59
N ILE A 94 -17.92 7.62 3.78
CA ILE A 94 -17.61 6.82 2.60
C ILE A 94 -18.01 7.63 1.36
N THR A 95 -17.18 7.64 0.32
CA THR A 95 -17.53 8.20 -0.98
C THR A 95 -18.08 7.12 -1.90
N GLY A 96 -19.14 7.44 -2.65
CA GLY A 96 -19.84 6.45 -3.47
C GLY A 96 -20.74 5.54 -2.62
N ASP A 97 -20.99 4.33 -3.11
CA ASP A 97 -21.84 3.32 -2.45
C ASP A 97 -21.10 2.43 -1.44
N GLY A 98 -19.77 2.56 -1.36
CA GLY A 98 -18.93 1.77 -0.46
C GLY A 98 -18.56 0.38 -0.97
N GLU A 99 -18.96 0.00 -2.19
CA GLU A 99 -18.66 -1.31 -2.76
C GLU A 99 -17.28 -1.37 -3.44
N GLN A 100 -16.60 -0.24 -3.58
CA GLN A 100 -15.22 -0.21 -4.07
C GLN A 100 -14.29 -1.02 -3.15
N ARG A 101 -13.53 -1.92 -3.74
CA ARG A 101 -12.71 -2.91 -3.01
C ARG A 101 -11.23 -2.57 -3.04
N ARG A 102 -10.56 -2.73 -1.92
CA ARG A 102 -9.13 -2.45 -1.75
C ARG A 102 -8.39 -3.63 -1.15
N ASP A 103 -7.25 -3.99 -1.75
CA ASP A 103 -6.26 -4.83 -1.09
C ASP A 103 -5.51 -3.95 -0.07
N MET A 104 -5.77 -4.19 1.19
CA MET A 104 -5.24 -3.41 2.32
C MET A 104 -4.08 -4.18 2.94
N VAL A 105 -2.92 -3.53 3.10
CA VAL A 105 -1.73 -4.15 3.69
C VAL A 105 -1.25 -3.34 4.90
N ASN A 106 -0.97 -4.01 6.02
CA ASN A 106 -0.42 -3.37 7.20
C ASN A 106 1.03 -2.91 6.95
N VAL A 107 1.41 -1.75 7.49
CA VAL A 107 2.76 -1.20 7.35
C VAL A 107 3.84 -2.16 7.85
N ALA A 108 3.57 -2.96 8.88
CA ALA A 108 4.53 -3.95 9.39
C ALA A 108 4.81 -5.06 8.36
N ASP A 109 3.82 -5.48 7.58
CA ASP A 109 4.03 -6.39 6.46
C ASP A 109 4.84 -5.73 5.34
N VAL A 110 4.60 -4.45 5.05
CA VAL A 110 5.43 -3.70 4.08
C VAL A 110 6.88 -3.62 4.55
N VAL A 111 7.13 -3.33 5.83
CA VAL A 111 8.48 -3.34 6.42
C VAL A 111 9.11 -4.73 6.30
N SER A 112 8.36 -5.79 6.64
CA SER A 112 8.85 -7.17 6.52
C SER A 112 9.20 -7.55 5.09
N ALA A 113 8.43 -7.09 4.08
CA ALA A 113 8.74 -7.30 2.66
C ALA A 113 10.06 -6.63 2.24
N ASN A 114 10.31 -5.41 2.72
CA ASN A 114 11.57 -4.71 2.47
C ASN A 114 12.76 -5.44 3.10
N ILE A 115 12.64 -5.85 4.37
CA ILE A 115 13.68 -6.61 5.08
C ILE A 115 13.92 -7.96 4.39
N PHE A 116 12.85 -8.64 3.97
CA PHE A 116 12.95 -9.88 3.22
C PHE A 116 13.71 -9.66 1.90
N ALA A 117 13.30 -8.68 1.09
CA ALA A 117 13.97 -8.36 -0.17
C ALA A 117 15.44 -7.96 0.04
N MET A 118 15.76 -7.23 1.12
CA MET A 118 17.12 -6.83 1.47
C MET A 118 18.02 -8.04 1.76
N ASN A 119 17.49 -9.07 2.44
CA ASN A 119 18.24 -10.24 2.89
C ASN A 119 18.10 -11.45 1.95
N TYR A 120 17.31 -11.38 0.90
CA TYR A 120 17.12 -12.48 -0.03
C TYR A 120 18.44 -12.86 -0.70
N PRO A 121 18.86 -14.15 -0.63
CA PRO A 121 20.23 -14.55 -0.98
C PRO A 121 20.56 -14.45 -2.48
N GLU A 122 19.55 -14.62 -3.33
CA GLU A 122 19.74 -14.59 -4.78
C GLU A 122 19.47 -13.19 -5.34
N SER A 123 20.03 -12.91 -6.53
CA SER A 123 19.71 -11.64 -7.23
C SER A 123 18.25 -11.59 -7.64
N LEU A 124 17.62 -10.44 -7.42
CA LEU A 124 16.23 -10.18 -7.83
C LEU A 124 16.13 -9.58 -9.25
N ASN A 125 17.27 -9.27 -9.88
CA ASN A 125 17.40 -8.99 -11.32
C ASN A 125 16.42 -7.97 -11.90
N GLY A 126 16.11 -6.92 -11.16
CA GLY A 126 15.18 -5.89 -11.60
C GLY A 126 13.71 -6.32 -11.62
N GLN A 127 13.37 -7.39 -10.89
CA GLN A 127 11.99 -7.86 -10.79
C GLN A 127 11.10 -6.86 -10.05
N VAL A 128 9.81 -6.94 -10.33
CA VAL A 128 8.77 -6.13 -9.70
C VAL A 128 7.81 -7.08 -8.99
N PHE A 129 7.54 -6.81 -7.72
CA PHE A 129 6.63 -7.59 -6.89
C PHE A 129 5.53 -6.74 -6.29
N ASP A 130 4.32 -7.27 -6.28
CA ASP A 130 3.22 -6.67 -5.56
C ASP A 130 3.30 -7.05 -4.07
N VAL A 131 3.22 -6.03 -3.21
CA VAL A 131 3.19 -6.17 -1.75
C VAL A 131 1.78 -5.81 -1.27
N GLY A 132 1.00 -6.82 -1.01
CA GLY A 132 -0.38 -6.80 -0.56
C GLY A 132 -0.73 -8.14 0.08
N THR A 133 -1.98 -8.30 0.45
CA THR A 133 -2.51 -9.55 1.02
C THR A 133 -2.92 -10.55 -0.07
N GLY A 134 -3.27 -10.06 -1.25
CA GLY A 134 -3.90 -10.82 -2.33
C GLY A 134 -5.41 -10.98 -2.14
N GLU A 135 -5.94 -10.41 -1.06
CA GLU A 135 -7.36 -10.33 -0.75
C GLU A 135 -7.80 -8.87 -0.85
N ASN A 136 -9.09 -8.64 -1.05
CA ASN A 136 -9.63 -7.30 -1.01
C ASN A 136 -10.89 -7.22 -0.15
N ILE A 137 -11.11 -6.05 0.41
CA ILE A 137 -12.24 -5.74 1.26
C ILE A 137 -12.97 -4.52 0.70
N SER A 138 -14.30 -4.48 0.73
CA SER A 138 -15.06 -3.28 0.39
C SER A 138 -14.99 -2.24 1.52
N LEU A 139 -15.26 -0.98 1.21
CA LEU A 139 -15.34 0.04 2.26
C LEU A 139 -16.52 -0.23 3.21
N ASN A 140 -17.60 -0.84 2.74
CA ASN A 140 -18.71 -1.26 3.59
C ASN A 140 -18.30 -2.36 4.56
N GLU A 141 -17.63 -3.43 4.10
CA GLU A 141 -17.10 -4.48 4.98
C GLU A 141 -16.08 -3.93 5.99
N LEU A 142 -15.25 -2.96 5.56
CA LEU A 142 -14.29 -2.30 6.44
C LEU A 142 -15.00 -1.43 7.49
N LYS A 143 -16.05 -0.69 7.07
CA LYS A 143 -16.92 0.08 7.96
C LYS A 143 -17.53 -0.80 9.04
N ASP A 144 -18.07 -1.96 8.68
CA ASP A 144 -18.69 -2.87 9.63
C ASP A 144 -17.71 -3.29 10.73
N ILE A 145 -16.45 -3.56 10.39
CA ILE A 145 -15.41 -3.83 11.39
C ILE A 145 -15.17 -2.62 12.29
N VAL A 146 -15.14 -1.41 11.73
CA VAL A 146 -14.91 -0.20 12.53
C VAL A 146 -16.10 0.10 13.47
N GLU A 147 -17.34 -0.08 13.02
CA GLU A 147 -18.54 0.08 13.85
C GLU A 147 -18.60 -0.94 15.00
N GLU A 148 -18.13 -2.19 14.77
CA GLU A 148 -17.97 -3.16 15.87
C GLU A 148 -16.97 -2.70 16.93
N LEU A 149 -15.87 -2.04 16.52
CA LEU A 149 -14.81 -1.58 17.43
C LEU A 149 -15.14 -0.23 18.07
N GLN A 150 -15.97 0.58 17.43
CA GLN A 150 -16.37 1.92 17.83
C GLN A 150 -17.89 2.11 17.69
N PRO A 151 -18.71 1.51 18.59
CA PRO A 151 -20.18 1.44 18.45
C PRO A 151 -20.91 2.79 18.47
N HIS A 152 -20.23 3.87 18.82
CA HIS A 152 -20.79 5.23 18.86
C HIS A 152 -20.53 6.03 17.57
N VAL A 153 -19.80 5.46 16.61
CA VAL A 153 -19.46 6.08 15.34
C VAL A 153 -20.55 5.75 14.31
N ASN A 154 -20.97 6.75 13.55
CA ASN A 154 -21.90 6.59 12.44
C ASN A 154 -21.23 7.02 11.16
N PHE A 155 -21.39 6.25 10.08
CA PHE A 155 -20.82 6.59 8.80
C PHE A 155 -21.80 7.33 7.91
N GLU A 156 -21.33 8.42 7.31
CA GLU A 156 -22.06 9.14 6.25
C GLU A 156 -21.66 8.62 4.86
N TYR A 157 -22.55 8.75 3.88
CA TYR A 157 -22.22 8.50 2.49
C TYR A 157 -22.20 9.82 1.71
N LYS A 158 -21.12 10.06 0.95
CA LYS A 158 -20.92 11.25 0.13
C LYS A 158 -20.84 10.87 -1.35
N PRO A 159 -21.09 11.81 -2.28
CA PRO A 159 -20.98 11.53 -3.70
C PRO A 159 -19.63 10.90 -4.09
N GLU A 160 -19.67 10.03 -5.09
CA GLU A 160 -18.48 9.37 -5.65
C GLU A 160 -17.44 10.39 -6.13
N ARG A 161 -16.18 10.07 -5.98
CA ARG A 161 -15.07 10.90 -6.48
C ARG A 161 -14.75 10.52 -7.93
N PRO A 162 -14.60 11.51 -8.84
CA PRO A 162 -14.14 11.21 -10.19
C PRO A 162 -12.80 10.50 -10.20
N GLY A 163 -12.72 9.38 -10.91
CA GLY A 163 -11.48 8.60 -11.06
C GLY A 163 -11.16 7.68 -9.87
N ASP A 164 -12.12 7.40 -9.00
CA ASP A 164 -11.92 6.39 -7.94
C ASP A 164 -11.81 4.99 -8.55
N VAL A 165 -10.81 4.24 -8.11
CA VAL A 165 -10.55 2.89 -8.61
C VAL A 165 -11.53 1.92 -7.96
N GLN A 166 -12.26 1.15 -8.77
CA GLN A 166 -13.28 0.24 -8.23
C GLN A 166 -12.69 -1.00 -7.55
N LEU A 167 -11.56 -1.51 -8.04
CA LEU A 167 -10.95 -2.73 -7.50
C LEU A 167 -9.43 -2.65 -7.51
N THR A 168 -8.81 -2.95 -6.36
CA THR A 168 -7.37 -3.25 -6.30
C THR A 168 -7.15 -4.63 -5.70
N ARG A 169 -6.22 -5.41 -6.28
CA ARG A 169 -5.82 -6.72 -5.76
C ARG A 169 -4.38 -7.02 -6.20
N ALA A 170 -3.52 -7.33 -5.23
CA ALA A 170 -2.13 -7.71 -5.45
C ALA A 170 -2.02 -9.10 -6.06
N ASN A 171 -1.13 -9.26 -7.04
CA ASN A 171 -0.66 -10.58 -7.45
C ASN A 171 0.46 -11.03 -6.52
N THR A 172 0.12 -11.69 -5.43
CA THR A 172 1.07 -12.11 -4.38
C THR A 172 1.87 -13.37 -4.73
N GLU A 173 1.49 -14.10 -5.76
CA GLU A 173 2.10 -15.39 -6.12
C GLU A 173 3.60 -15.32 -6.43
N PRO A 174 4.12 -14.32 -7.17
CA PRO A 174 5.56 -14.23 -7.40
C PRO A 174 6.37 -14.06 -6.10
N LEU A 175 5.88 -13.24 -5.16
CA LEU A 175 6.57 -12.97 -3.90
C LEU A 175 6.44 -14.17 -2.92
N LYS A 176 5.29 -14.86 -2.91
CA LYS A 176 5.09 -16.11 -2.18
C LYS A 176 6.03 -17.23 -2.65
N LYS A 177 6.26 -17.34 -3.96
CA LYS A 177 7.16 -18.35 -4.53
C LYS A 177 8.60 -18.23 -4.03
N ILE A 178 9.06 -17.03 -3.74
CA ILE A 178 10.39 -16.79 -3.20
C ILE A 178 10.42 -16.76 -1.66
N GLY A 179 9.27 -16.94 -0.99
CA GLY A 179 9.18 -17.19 0.46
C GLY A 179 8.62 -16.08 1.32
N TRP A 180 8.07 -15.00 0.75
CA TRP A 180 7.42 -13.95 1.53
C TRP A 180 5.90 -13.91 1.32
N ARG A 181 5.16 -13.62 2.39
CA ARG A 181 3.72 -13.33 2.37
C ARG A 181 3.36 -12.33 3.47
N ALA A 182 2.29 -11.57 3.29
CA ALA A 182 1.67 -10.79 4.34
C ALA A 182 1.11 -11.73 5.44
N ASN A 183 1.23 -11.34 6.69
CA ASN A 183 0.83 -12.16 7.84
C ASN A 183 -0.27 -11.50 8.70
N ILE A 184 -0.48 -10.20 8.59
CA ILE A 184 -1.46 -9.47 9.40
C ILE A 184 -2.80 -9.48 8.66
N SER A 185 -3.81 -10.07 9.31
CA SER A 185 -5.17 -10.02 8.76
C SER A 185 -5.72 -8.59 8.79
N ILE A 186 -6.63 -8.28 7.88
CA ILE A 186 -7.26 -6.95 7.87
C ILE A 186 -7.98 -6.67 9.20
N ARG A 187 -8.64 -7.67 9.78
CA ARG A 187 -9.35 -7.52 11.07
C ARG A 187 -8.39 -7.19 12.21
N ASP A 188 -7.27 -7.91 12.34
CA ASP A 188 -6.27 -7.64 13.37
C ASP A 188 -5.67 -6.25 13.21
N GLY A 189 -5.36 -5.85 11.98
CA GLY A 189 -4.86 -4.51 11.69
C GLY A 189 -5.88 -3.40 11.96
N MET A 190 -7.18 -3.63 11.75
CA MET A 190 -8.22 -2.67 12.13
C MET A 190 -8.37 -2.59 13.65
N VAL A 191 -8.26 -3.71 14.37
CA VAL A 191 -8.19 -3.68 15.84
C VAL A 191 -7.05 -2.81 16.32
N GLU A 192 -5.86 -2.95 15.75
CA GLU A 192 -4.70 -2.11 16.07
C GLU A 192 -4.95 -0.61 15.82
N CYS A 193 -5.64 -0.28 14.72
CA CYS A 193 -5.93 1.11 14.33
C CYS A 193 -7.05 1.76 15.17
N PHE A 194 -8.09 1.01 15.55
CA PHE A 194 -9.33 1.59 16.03
C PHE A 194 -9.72 1.22 17.46
N LYS A 195 -9.26 0.08 18.03
CA LYS A 195 -9.71 -0.40 19.34
C LYS A 195 -9.56 0.62 20.47
N ASP A 196 -8.43 1.31 20.52
CA ASP A 196 -8.10 2.26 21.59
C ASP A 196 -8.15 3.72 21.08
N LEU A 197 -8.87 3.97 19.98
CA LEU A 197 -9.01 5.29 19.43
C LEU A 197 -9.99 6.09 20.30
N VAL A 198 -9.45 6.85 21.25
CA VAL A 198 -10.22 7.71 22.14
C VAL A 198 -10.21 9.14 21.59
N LYS A 199 -11.29 9.90 21.82
CA LYS A 199 -11.30 11.35 21.59
C LYS A 199 -10.15 11.96 22.40
N ASP A 200 -9.28 12.73 21.73
CA ASP A 200 -8.39 13.64 22.43
C ASP A 200 -9.27 14.70 23.14
N VAL A 201 -9.37 14.59 24.48
CA VAL A 201 -10.14 15.51 25.33
C VAL A 201 -9.35 16.76 25.60
#